data_a86ea0c7695929e3c39b7df8128af3e6
#
_entry.id   a86ea0c7695929e3c39b7df8128af3e6
#
_cell.length_a   1.000
_cell.length_b   1.000
_cell.length_c   1.000
_cell.angle_alpha   90.00
_cell.angle_beta   90.00
_cell.angle_gamma   90.00
#
_symmetry.space_group_name_H-M   'P 1'
#
loop_
_entity.id
_entity.type
_entity.pdbx_description
1 polymer ?
#
loop_
_entity_poly.entity_id
_entity_poly.type
_entity_poly.pdbx_seq_one_letter_code
_entity_poly.pdbx_strand_id
1 'polypeptide(L)'
;MRVMIVGHGYVGSAVASIFEDHEKVIIDPKFNDNKISDYAEDSFMAVFVCVDTPKGSNTTVLNXVLGELNTHIGXATPVCCKSTSTPEFYGWAEKEYTNIKVLHSPEYLSSNNNIEKFQKQTFCIVGGDLTAARMVTAIFCTRLKHLKGKNTHITDIKTAALVKYSENFFLGMKVSYFNELYEIHKRMGCESSFDEFRALSGADPRIGTSHTQVPGWDGSFGWGGHCLDKDNYEFMKFSESPLVEFIWNLNNTHRKKENEST
;
A
#
# COMPACT_ATOMS: atom_id res chain seq x y z
N MET A 1 -20.64 13.14 -11.39
CA MET A 1 -19.57 12.99 -10.38
C MET A 1 -18.25 13.37 -11.01
N ARG A 2 -17.42 14.14 -10.30
CA ARG A 2 -16.10 14.52 -10.81
C ARG A 2 -15.06 14.30 -9.70
N VAL A 3 -13.94 13.67 -10.06
CA VAL A 3 -12.84 13.39 -9.13
C VAL A 3 -11.53 13.90 -9.72
N MET A 4 -10.56 14.15 -8.85
CA MET A 4 -9.20 14.47 -9.27
C MET A 4 -8.29 13.33 -8.84
N ILE A 5 -7.33 12.97 -9.68
CA ILE A 5 -6.34 11.92 -9.39
C ILE A 5 -4.97 12.54 -9.54
N VAL A 6 -4.21 12.61 -8.46
CA VAL A 6 -2.87 13.19 -8.45
C VAL A 6 -1.85 12.05 -8.38
N GLY A 7 -1.07 11.92 -9.45
CA GLY A 7 -0.19 10.78 -9.67
C GLY A 7 -0.85 9.73 -10.55
N HIS A 8 -0.22 9.38 -11.68
CA HIS A 8 -0.79 8.44 -12.66
C HIS A 8 0.15 7.26 -12.91
N GLY A 9 0.86 6.84 -11.86
CA GLY A 9 1.64 5.61 -11.90
C GLY A 9 0.74 4.38 -11.80
N TYR A 10 1.27 3.24 -11.37
CA TYR A 10 0.47 2.01 -11.37
C TYR A 10 -0.72 2.06 -10.38
N VAL A 11 -0.62 2.78 -9.28
CA VAL A 11 -1.76 2.95 -8.37
C VAL A 11 -2.76 3.96 -8.95
N GLY A 12 -2.27 5.11 -9.39
CA GLY A 12 -3.14 6.17 -9.93
C GLY A 12 -3.88 5.71 -11.19
N SER A 13 -3.22 4.97 -12.07
CA SER A 13 -3.89 4.45 -13.27
C SER A 13 -4.98 3.42 -12.91
N ALA A 14 -4.74 2.63 -11.86
CA ALA A 14 -5.74 1.68 -11.37
C ALA A 14 -6.96 2.41 -10.80
N VAL A 15 -6.73 3.44 -9.98
CA VAL A 15 -7.83 4.26 -9.45
C VAL A 15 -8.58 4.96 -10.61
N ALA A 16 -7.84 5.51 -11.58
CA ALA A 16 -8.44 6.18 -12.74
C ALA A 16 -9.34 5.25 -13.56
N SER A 17 -9.01 3.95 -13.58
CA SER A 17 -9.73 2.97 -14.41
C SER A 17 -11.20 2.78 -14.05
N ILE A 18 -11.63 3.19 -12.85
CA ILE A 18 -13.02 3.02 -12.43
C ILE A 18 -13.89 4.24 -12.72
N PHE A 19 -13.32 5.27 -13.36
CA PHE A 19 -14.03 6.50 -13.71
C PHE A 19 -13.99 6.73 -15.21
N GLU A 20 -15.09 7.20 -15.79
CA GLU A 20 -15.14 7.60 -17.20
C GLU A 20 -14.27 8.85 -17.40
N ASP A 21 -13.83 9.08 -18.65
CA ASP A 21 -12.92 10.21 -18.94
C ASP A 21 -13.51 11.57 -18.53
N HIS A 22 -14.82 11.77 -18.73
CA HIS A 22 -15.47 13.03 -18.38
C HIS A 22 -15.66 13.22 -16.88
N GLU A 23 -15.44 12.17 -16.09
CA GLU A 23 -15.61 12.19 -14.64
C GLU A 23 -14.32 12.47 -13.87
N LYS A 24 -13.19 12.53 -14.56
CA LYS A 24 -11.89 12.61 -13.87
C LYS A 24 -10.98 13.67 -14.46
N VAL A 25 -10.15 14.24 -13.59
CA VAL A 25 -9.01 15.08 -13.96
C VAL A 25 -7.76 14.37 -13.43
N ILE A 26 -6.76 14.22 -14.28
CA ILE A 26 -5.48 13.60 -13.89
C ILE A 26 -4.43 14.69 -13.82
N ILE A 27 -3.69 14.71 -12.70
CA ILE A 27 -2.58 15.64 -12.46
C ILE A 27 -1.32 14.77 -12.30
N ASP A 28 -0.45 14.79 -13.31
CA ASP A 28 0.82 14.08 -13.23
C ASP A 28 1.75 14.65 -14.30
N PRO A 29 2.87 15.27 -13.94
CA PRO A 29 3.76 15.91 -14.91
C PRO A 29 4.39 14.95 -15.92
N LYS A 30 4.36 13.64 -15.65
CA LYS A 30 4.82 12.62 -16.61
C LYS A 30 3.71 12.23 -17.59
N PHE A 31 2.47 12.62 -17.33
CA PHE A 31 1.30 12.24 -18.12
C PHE A 31 0.72 13.41 -18.89
N ASN A 32 0.66 14.61 -18.28
CA ASN A 32 0.11 15.82 -18.91
C ASN A 32 0.65 17.08 -18.23
N ASP A 33 0.21 18.25 -18.68
CA ASP A 33 0.66 19.55 -18.16
C ASP A 33 -0.31 20.15 -17.12
N ASN A 34 -1.36 19.43 -16.74
CA ASN A 34 -2.35 19.91 -15.77
C ASN A 34 -1.70 20.17 -14.40
N LYS A 35 -2.14 21.23 -13.74
CA LYS A 35 -1.72 21.58 -12.37
C LYS A 35 -2.94 21.66 -11.46
N ILE A 36 -2.77 21.42 -10.18
CA ILE A 36 -3.86 21.53 -9.21
C ILE A 36 -4.45 22.95 -9.23
N SER A 37 -3.60 23.97 -9.34
CA SER A 37 -4.04 25.36 -9.39
C SER A 37 -4.93 25.71 -10.58
N ASP A 38 -4.87 24.95 -11.67
CA ASP A 38 -5.72 25.18 -12.84
C ASP A 38 -7.21 24.92 -12.52
N TYR A 39 -7.49 24.19 -11.44
CA TYR A 39 -8.82 23.74 -11.07
C TYR A 39 -9.31 24.38 -9.76
N ALA A 40 -8.76 25.55 -9.38
CA ALA A 40 -9.10 26.22 -8.12
C ALA A 40 -10.57 26.63 -8.02
N GLU A 41 -11.23 26.84 -9.16
CA GLU A 41 -12.64 27.22 -9.18
C GLU A 41 -13.58 26.01 -9.35
N ASP A 42 -13.02 24.80 -9.43
CA ASP A 42 -13.79 23.59 -9.68
C ASP A 42 -14.16 22.90 -8.36
N SER A 43 -15.21 22.08 -8.41
CA SER A 43 -15.62 21.23 -7.28
C SER A 43 -15.36 19.76 -7.60
N PHE A 44 -14.89 19.03 -6.61
CA PHE A 44 -14.62 17.60 -6.74
C PHE A 44 -15.32 16.84 -5.62
N MET A 45 -15.88 15.67 -5.93
CA MET A 45 -16.44 14.79 -4.91
C MET A 45 -15.34 14.19 -4.03
N ALA A 46 -14.19 13.96 -4.60
CA ALA A 46 -13.00 13.47 -3.88
C ALA A 46 -11.77 13.70 -4.74
N VAL A 47 -10.62 13.77 -4.08
CA VAL A 47 -9.31 13.74 -4.72
C VAL A 47 -8.60 12.46 -4.26
N PHE A 48 -8.00 11.74 -5.20
CA PHE A 48 -7.19 10.55 -4.88
C PHE A 48 -5.73 10.90 -5.13
N VAL A 49 -4.91 10.78 -4.08
CA VAL A 49 -3.47 11.09 -4.17
C VAL A 49 -2.71 9.76 -4.23
N CYS A 50 -2.01 9.56 -5.34
CA CYS A 50 -1.33 8.30 -5.66
C CYS A 50 0.13 8.54 -6.04
N VAL A 51 0.78 9.49 -5.38
CA VAL A 51 2.18 9.84 -5.66
C VAL A 51 3.13 8.90 -4.94
N ASP A 52 4.33 8.78 -5.47
CA ASP A 52 5.36 7.93 -4.88
C ASP A 52 5.89 8.51 -3.56
N THR A 53 6.19 7.62 -2.61
CA THR A 53 6.82 7.98 -1.33
C THR A 53 8.08 7.11 -1.20
N PRO A 54 9.22 7.60 -1.69
CA PRO A 54 10.46 6.79 -1.69
C PRO A 54 10.94 6.38 -0.30
N LYS A 55 11.81 5.39 -0.27
CA LYS A 55 12.41 4.84 0.95
C LYS A 55 13.05 5.94 1.80
N GLY A 56 12.96 5.81 3.11
CA GLY A 56 13.50 6.78 4.07
C GLY A 56 12.46 7.78 4.54
N SER A 57 11.18 7.43 4.47
CA SER A 57 10.06 8.28 4.87
C SER A 57 10.04 9.60 4.08
N ASN A 58 10.40 9.52 2.80
CA ASN A 58 10.45 10.73 1.97
C ASN A 58 9.03 11.10 1.52
N THR A 59 8.42 12.03 2.26
CA THR A 59 7.07 12.52 1.98
C THR A 59 7.07 13.86 1.24
N THR A 60 8.21 14.28 0.69
CA THR A 60 8.34 15.60 0.06
C THR A 60 7.26 15.85 -1.00
N VAL A 61 7.09 14.90 -1.93
CA VAL A 61 6.09 15.05 -3.00
C VAL A 61 4.67 14.99 -2.42
N LEU A 62 4.40 14.03 -1.54
CA LEU A 62 3.08 13.88 -0.92
C LEU A 62 2.71 15.14 -0.15
N ASN A 63 3.63 15.69 0.60
CA ASN A 63 3.43 16.91 1.36
C ASN A 63 3.16 18.14 0.44
N UNK A 64 3.64 18.13 -0.56
CA UNK A 64 3.51 19.06 -1.45
C UNK A 64 2.25 19.11 -2.01
N VAL A 65 1.93 18.05 -2.49
CA VAL A 65 0.61 17.85 -3.07
C VAL A 65 -0.51 18.22 -2.09
N LEU A 66 -0.42 17.75 -0.85
CA LEU A 66 -1.44 18.07 0.17
C LEU A 66 -1.53 19.58 0.41
N GLY A 67 -0.40 20.27 0.44
CA GLY A 67 -0.37 21.74 0.60
C GLY A 67 -1.07 22.45 -0.57
N GLU A 68 -0.78 22.03 -1.80
CA GLU A 68 -1.44 22.61 -2.98
C GLU A 68 -2.96 22.37 -2.96
N LEU A 69 -3.37 21.13 -2.61
CA LEU A 69 -4.80 20.80 -2.50
C LEU A 69 -5.48 21.64 -1.42
N ASN A 70 -4.81 21.81 -0.28
CA ASN A 70 -5.34 22.62 0.82
C ASN A 70 -5.50 24.08 0.43
N THR A 71 -4.59 24.59 -0.43
CA THR A 71 -4.60 25.98 -0.88
C THR A 71 -5.62 26.24 -1.97
N HIS A 72 -5.69 25.34 -2.95
CA HIS A 72 -6.42 25.62 -4.19
C HIS A 72 -7.78 24.92 -4.27
N ILE A 73 -7.97 23.77 -3.62
CA ILE A 73 -9.21 22.99 -3.74
C ILE A 73 -10.13 23.23 -2.54
N GLY A 74 -9.62 23.14 -1.31
CA GLY A 74 -10.43 23.49 -0.13
C GLY A 74 -11.79 22.75 -0.04
N UNK A 75 -12.77 23.38 0.58
CA UNK A 75 -13.90 22.96 0.58
C UNK A 75 -14.25 21.88 1.33
N ALA A 76 -13.36 21.65 2.19
CA ALA A 76 -13.47 20.41 2.94
C ALA A 76 -13.56 19.15 2.07
N THR A 77 -13.04 19.24 0.86
CA THR A 77 -13.05 18.13 -0.10
C THR A 77 -12.33 16.92 0.49
N PRO A 78 -12.89 15.70 0.40
CA PRO A 78 -12.18 14.49 0.80
C PRO A 78 -10.95 14.27 -0.08
N VAL A 79 -9.77 14.15 0.54
CA VAL A 79 -8.51 13.88 -0.14
C VAL A 79 -8.01 12.52 0.34
N CYS A 80 -8.24 11.50 -0.46
CA CYS A 80 -7.96 10.11 -0.13
C CYS A 80 -6.57 9.74 -0.64
N CYS A 81 -5.61 9.67 0.28
CA CYS A 81 -4.22 9.31 -0.06
C CYS A 81 -4.10 7.79 -0.12
N LYS A 82 -3.67 7.29 -1.29
CA LYS A 82 -3.31 5.88 -1.49
C LYS A 82 -1.81 5.66 -1.22
N SER A 83 -1.03 6.74 -1.19
CA SER A 83 0.42 6.67 -0.94
C SER A 83 0.72 6.16 0.47
N THR A 84 1.66 5.22 0.58
CA THR A 84 2.05 4.68 1.89
C THR A 84 2.94 5.69 2.63
N SER A 85 2.57 6.01 3.86
CA SER A 85 3.41 6.79 4.77
C SER A 85 3.08 6.43 6.21
N THR A 86 3.89 6.94 7.15
CA THR A 86 3.81 6.52 8.55
C THR A 86 2.54 7.03 9.23
N PRO A 87 2.07 6.32 10.28
CA PRO A 87 0.95 6.82 11.08
C PRO A 87 1.20 8.23 11.63
N GLU A 88 2.44 8.51 12.02
CA GLU A 88 2.81 9.84 12.52
C GLU A 88 2.60 10.93 11.47
N PHE A 89 3.06 10.68 10.23
CA PHE A 89 2.88 11.65 9.14
C PHE A 89 1.40 11.92 8.89
N TYR A 90 0.61 10.85 8.76
CA TYR A 90 -0.82 11.03 8.46
C TYR A 90 -1.58 11.70 9.61
N GLY A 91 -1.24 11.36 10.86
CA GLY A 91 -1.86 12.02 12.02
C GLY A 91 -1.51 13.52 12.10
N TRP A 92 -0.31 13.88 11.63
CA TRP A 92 0.08 15.28 11.52
C TRP A 92 -0.65 15.97 10.35
N ALA A 93 -0.66 15.34 9.17
CA ALA A 93 -1.25 15.93 7.96
C ALA A 93 -2.75 16.21 8.12
N GLU A 94 -3.47 15.31 8.79
CA GLU A 94 -4.90 15.48 9.07
C GLU A 94 -5.18 16.76 9.87
N LYS A 95 -4.26 17.13 10.75
CA LYS A 95 -4.40 18.33 11.60
C LYS A 95 -3.88 19.58 10.90
N GLU A 96 -2.86 19.45 10.07
CA GLU A 96 -2.21 20.57 9.40
C GLU A 96 -3.07 21.13 8.26
N TYR A 97 -3.66 20.24 7.45
CA TYR A 97 -4.37 20.64 6.25
C TYR A 97 -5.87 20.71 6.51
N THR A 98 -6.33 21.84 7.05
CA THR A 98 -7.70 21.99 7.58
C THR A 98 -8.74 22.38 6.54
N ASN A 99 -8.34 22.91 5.37
CA ASN A 99 -9.28 23.28 4.31
C ASN A 99 -9.76 22.06 3.51
N ILE A 100 -9.05 20.95 3.60
CA ILE A 100 -9.42 19.67 2.98
C ILE A 100 -9.62 18.62 4.09
N LYS A 101 -10.14 17.46 3.74
CA LYS A 101 -10.25 16.34 4.69
C LYS A 101 -9.26 15.26 4.26
N VAL A 102 -8.09 15.26 4.89
CA VAL A 102 -7.05 14.26 4.59
C VAL A 102 -7.51 12.90 5.10
N LEU A 103 -7.52 11.93 4.20
CA LEU A 103 -7.85 10.53 4.49
C LEU A 103 -6.71 9.64 3.98
N HIS A 104 -6.60 8.45 4.55
CA HIS A 104 -5.68 7.44 4.03
C HIS A 104 -6.45 6.14 3.76
N SER A 105 -6.23 5.58 2.59
CA SER A 105 -6.79 4.28 2.22
C SER A 105 -5.63 3.41 1.69
N PRO A 106 -5.13 2.49 2.52
CA PRO A 106 -3.97 1.68 2.11
C PRO A 106 -4.22 0.89 0.83
N GLU A 107 -3.17 0.68 0.06
CA GLU A 107 -3.22 -0.01 -1.22
C GLU A 107 -2.34 -1.26 -1.17
N TYR A 108 -2.86 -2.35 -1.76
CA TYR A 108 -2.20 -3.66 -1.72
C TYR A 108 -1.85 -4.16 -3.12
N LEU A 109 -1.81 -3.27 -4.11
CA LEU A 109 -1.54 -3.62 -5.50
C LEU A 109 -0.06 -3.96 -5.71
N SER A 110 0.19 -4.94 -6.56
CA SER A 110 1.51 -5.15 -7.16
C SER A 110 1.53 -4.44 -8.52
N SER A 111 2.72 -4.24 -9.05
CA SER A 111 2.87 -3.57 -10.34
C SER A 111 2.26 -4.36 -11.50
N ASN A 112 2.15 -5.69 -11.33
CA ASN A 112 1.59 -6.56 -12.38
C ASN A 112 0.07 -6.64 -12.25
N ASN A 113 -0.65 -6.39 -13.35
CA ASN A 113 -2.11 -6.48 -13.42
C ASN A 113 -2.80 -5.56 -12.39
N ASN A 114 -2.23 -4.37 -12.18
CA ASN A 114 -2.71 -3.42 -11.16
C ASN A 114 -4.18 -3.05 -11.36
N ILE A 115 -4.60 -2.80 -12.60
CA ILE A 115 -5.97 -2.39 -12.90
C ILE A 115 -6.94 -3.53 -12.55
N GLU A 116 -6.66 -4.74 -13.03
CA GLU A 116 -7.52 -5.89 -12.75
C GLU A 116 -7.61 -6.18 -11.24
N LYS A 117 -6.48 -6.13 -10.56
CA LYS A 117 -6.43 -6.36 -9.11
C LYS A 117 -7.24 -5.31 -8.34
N PHE A 118 -7.11 -4.04 -8.74
CA PHE A 118 -7.89 -2.97 -8.11
C PHE A 118 -9.39 -3.18 -8.33
N GLN A 119 -9.79 -3.50 -9.56
CA GLN A 119 -11.19 -3.69 -9.90
C GLN A 119 -11.80 -4.92 -9.21
N LYS A 120 -10.97 -5.92 -8.88
CA LYS A 120 -11.41 -7.15 -8.21
C LYS A 120 -11.25 -7.12 -6.70
N GLN A 121 -10.81 -5.99 -6.12
CA GLN A 121 -10.62 -5.95 -4.66
C GLN A 121 -11.93 -6.21 -3.93
N THR A 122 -11.83 -6.90 -2.79
CA THR A 122 -12.97 -7.39 -2.02
C THR A 122 -13.11 -6.69 -0.67
N PHE A 123 -12.18 -5.80 -0.33
CA PHE A 123 -12.24 -5.03 0.92
C PHE A 123 -11.60 -3.67 0.69
N CYS A 124 -11.98 -2.69 1.51
CA CYS A 124 -11.24 -1.43 1.56
C CYS A 124 -11.28 -0.88 2.98
N ILE A 125 -10.24 -0.14 3.32
CA ILE A 125 -10.09 0.52 4.60
C ILE A 125 -9.87 2.00 4.30
N VAL A 126 -10.62 2.88 4.97
CA VAL A 126 -10.42 4.33 4.85
C VAL A 126 -10.31 4.90 6.26
N GLY A 127 -9.23 5.61 6.53
CA GLY A 127 -9.01 6.27 7.81
C GLY A 127 -9.09 7.77 7.71
N GLY A 128 -9.71 8.40 8.71
CA GLY A 128 -9.83 9.84 8.83
C GLY A 128 -11.25 10.29 9.19
N ASP A 129 -11.59 11.55 8.85
CA ASP A 129 -12.90 12.13 9.14
C ASP A 129 -14.02 11.21 8.68
N LEU A 130 -14.97 10.91 9.57
CA LEU A 130 -16.03 9.93 9.31
C LEU A 130 -16.89 10.30 8.10
N THR A 131 -17.29 11.56 7.98
CA THR A 131 -18.17 12.01 6.89
C THR A 131 -17.43 11.90 5.54
N ALA A 132 -16.21 12.41 5.50
CA ALA A 132 -15.38 12.32 4.29
C ALA A 132 -15.07 10.87 3.91
N ALA A 133 -14.77 10.01 4.91
CA ALA A 133 -14.49 8.60 4.66
C ALA A 133 -15.72 7.87 4.10
N ARG A 134 -16.92 8.19 4.60
CA ARG A 134 -18.18 7.65 4.07
C ARG A 134 -18.38 8.03 2.60
N MET A 135 -18.02 9.26 2.22
CA MET A 135 -18.11 9.69 0.81
C MET A 135 -17.18 8.84 -0.07
N VAL A 136 -15.95 8.64 0.37
CA VAL A 136 -14.96 7.85 -0.39
C VAL A 136 -15.37 6.37 -0.48
N THR A 137 -15.83 5.78 0.63
CA THR A 137 -16.30 4.38 0.59
C THR A 137 -17.51 4.22 -0.30
N ALA A 138 -18.41 5.21 -0.34
CA ALA A 138 -19.57 5.18 -1.24
C ALA A 138 -19.13 5.20 -2.71
N ILE A 139 -18.11 6.00 -3.04
CA ILE A 139 -17.55 6.01 -4.40
C ILE A 139 -17.03 4.62 -4.76
N PHE A 140 -16.21 4.02 -3.88
CA PHE A 140 -15.63 2.70 -4.13
C PHE A 140 -16.73 1.62 -4.25
N CYS A 141 -17.72 1.63 -3.36
CA CYS A 141 -18.80 0.64 -3.39
C CYS A 141 -19.65 0.76 -4.67
N THR A 142 -19.80 1.97 -5.20
CA THR A 142 -20.56 2.18 -6.44
C THR A 142 -19.78 1.65 -7.66
N ARG A 143 -18.44 1.79 -7.63
CA ARG A 143 -17.60 1.52 -8.80
C ARG A 143 -16.94 0.15 -8.81
N LEU A 144 -16.75 -0.47 -7.64
CA LEU A 144 -16.03 -1.75 -7.53
C LEU A 144 -17.05 -2.88 -7.25
N LYS A 145 -17.32 -3.69 -8.26
CA LYS A 145 -18.36 -4.73 -8.23
C LYS A 145 -18.21 -5.72 -7.08
N HIS A 146 -16.98 -6.10 -6.79
CA HIS A 146 -16.70 -7.12 -5.77
C HIS A 146 -16.75 -6.57 -4.35
N LEU A 147 -16.75 -5.26 -4.21
CA LEU A 147 -16.77 -4.59 -2.91
C LEU A 147 -18.18 -4.37 -2.37
N LYS A 148 -19.09 -3.89 -3.17
CA LYS A 148 -20.55 -3.65 -2.96
C LYS A 148 -21.05 -3.78 -1.52
N GLY A 149 -20.69 -2.82 -0.67
CA GLY A 149 -21.20 -2.72 0.69
C GLY A 149 -20.70 -3.77 1.68
N LYS A 150 -19.77 -4.62 1.25
CA LYS A 150 -19.16 -5.64 2.10
C LYS A 150 -17.69 -5.28 2.32
N ASN A 151 -17.20 -5.60 3.51
CA ASN A 151 -15.79 -5.41 3.83
C ASN A 151 -15.28 -3.98 3.57
N THR A 152 -16.09 -2.98 3.90
CA THR A 152 -15.63 -1.59 3.95
C THR A 152 -15.49 -1.21 5.41
N HIS A 153 -14.32 -0.68 5.76
CA HIS A 153 -13.98 -0.39 7.14
C HIS A 153 -13.52 1.05 7.25
N ILE A 154 -14.14 1.80 8.16
CA ILE A 154 -13.74 3.18 8.44
C ILE A 154 -13.12 3.21 9.83
N THR A 155 -11.97 3.86 9.95
CA THR A 155 -11.21 3.94 11.20
C THR A 155 -10.49 5.30 11.25
N ASP A 156 -9.70 5.52 12.30
CA ASP A 156 -8.86 6.71 12.35
C ASP A 156 -7.69 6.57 11.37
N ILE A 157 -7.11 7.72 11.01
CA ILE A 157 -6.12 7.76 9.95
C ILE A 157 -4.82 7.02 10.33
N LYS A 158 -4.43 7.07 11.60
CA LYS A 158 -3.22 6.38 12.08
C LYS A 158 -3.40 4.85 12.03
N THR A 159 -4.59 4.37 12.42
CA THR A 159 -4.89 2.94 12.34
C THR A 159 -4.83 2.46 10.88
N ALA A 160 -5.44 3.21 9.95
CA ALA A 160 -5.39 2.84 8.53
C ALA A 160 -3.94 2.74 8.03
N ALA A 161 -3.10 3.71 8.40
CA ALA A 161 -1.69 3.69 8.01
C ALA A 161 -0.94 2.50 8.64
N LEU A 162 -1.19 2.21 9.90
CA LEU A 162 -0.51 1.11 10.59
C LEU A 162 -0.88 -0.26 10.01
N VAL A 163 -2.15 -0.43 9.57
CA VAL A 163 -2.59 -1.70 8.96
C VAL A 163 -1.71 -2.05 7.76
N LYS A 164 -1.38 -1.09 6.91
CA LYS A 164 -0.54 -1.34 5.73
C LYS A 164 0.83 -1.89 6.13
N TYR A 165 1.48 -1.26 7.10
CA TYR A 165 2.80 -1.70 7.57
C TYR A 165 2.72 -3.06 8.26
N SER A 166 1.68 -3.29 9.09
CA SER A 166 1.53 -4.55 9.79
C SER A 166 1.37 -5.71 8.82
N GLU A 167 0.60 -5.51 7.75
CA GLU A 167 0.39 -6.55 6.75
C GLU A 167 1.67 -6.84 5.97
N ASN A 168 2.34 -5.79 5.47
CA ASN A 168 3.56 -5.99 4.69
C ASN A 168 4.66 -6.63 5.54
N PHE A 169 4.77 -6.23 6.81
CA PHE A 169 5.80 -6.85 7.66
C PHE A 169 5.45 -8.30 8.00
N PHE A 170 4.16 -8.60 8.22
CA PHE A 170 3.74 -9.99 8.44
C PHE A 170 4.13 -10.86 7.25
N LEU A 171 3.90 -10.37 6.01
CA LEU A 171 4.26 -11.13 4.81
C LEU A 171 5.78 -11.32 4.71
N GLY A 172 6.54 -10.28 5.02
CA GLY A 172 8.02 -10.39 5.07
C GLY A 172 8.47 -11.39 6.12
N MET A 173 7.87 -11.35 7.31
CA MET A 173 8.18 -12.30 8.39
C MET A 173 7.87 -13.72 7.96
N LYS A 174 6.76 -13.94 7.24
CA LYS A 174 6.39 -15.25 6.72
C LYS A 174 7.46 -15.76 5.73
N VAL A 175 7.94 -14.89 4.84
CA VAL A 175 9.03 -15.25 3.91
C VAL A 175 10.27 -15.64 4.72
N SER A 176 10.66 -14.86 5.71
CA SER A 176 11.82 -15.17 6.56
C SER A 176 11.66 -16.52 7.25
N TYR A 177 10.48 -16.79 7.79
CA TYR A 177 10.19 -18.05 8.47
C TYR A 177 10.35 -19.24 7.51
N PHE A 178 9.80 -19.14 6.28
CA PHE A 178 9.92 -20.23 5.31
C PHE A 178 11.35 -20.39 4.80
N ASN A 179 12.15 -19.33 4.78
CA ASN A 179 13.58 -19.46 4.49
C ASN A 179 14.29 -20.27 5.58
N GLU A 180 13.94 -20.08 6.84
CA GLU A 180 14.49 -20.89 7.93
C GLU A 180 13.99 -22.35 7.82
N LEU A 181 12.71 -22.54 7.50
CA LEU A 181 12.16 -23.90 7.30
C LEU A 181 12.85 -24.64 6.16
N TYR A 182 13.27 -23.90 5.11
CA TYR A 182 14.02 -24.50 3.99
C TYR A 182 15.30 -25.14 4.52
N GLU A 183 16.06 -24.45 5.36
CA GLU A 183 17.29 -24.99 5.93
C GLU A 183 17.01 -26.15 6.90
N ILE A 184 15.95 -26.03 7.71
CA ILE A 184 15.56 -27.08 8.65
C ILE A 184 15.15 -28.35 7.88
N HIS A 185 14.32 -28.21 6.84
CA HIS A 185 13.87 -29.31 5.99
C HIS A 185 15.07 -30.08 5.42
N LYS A 186 16.04 -29.34 4.88
CA LYS A 186 17.26 -29.88 4.31
C LYS A 186 18.08 -30.63 5.38
N ARG A 187 18.27 -30.02 6.54
CA ARG A 187 19.06 -30.59 7.64
C ARG A 187 18.40 -31.84 8.22
N MET A 188 17.08 -31.90 8.23
CA MET A 188 16.34 -33.06 8.74
C MET A 188 16.37 -34.23 7.78
N GLY A 189 16.83 -34.05 6.56
CA GLY A 189 16.89 -35.10 5.55
C GLY A 189 15.52 -35.58 5.08
N CYS A 190 14.56 -34.66 5.00
CA CYS A 190 13.21 -34.99 4.51
C CYS A 190 13.28 -35.45 3.06
N GLU A 191 12.53 -36.50 2.73
CA GLU A 191 12.54 -37.08 1.38
C GLU A 191 11.72 -36.28 0.38
N SER A 192 10.75 -35.49 0.86
CA SER A 192 9.95 -34.64 -0.01
C SER A 192 10.77 -33.46 -0.55
N SER A 193 10.34 -32.90 -1.66
CA SER A 193 10.88 -31.61 -2.09
C SER A 193 10.40 -30.50 -1.15
N PHE A 194 11.11 -29.38 -1.12
CA PHE A 194 10.64 -28.25 -0.33
C PHE A 194 9.32 -27.68 -0.85
N ASP A 195 9.09 -27.73 -2.17
CA ASP A 195 7.81 -27.30 -2.75
C ASP A 195 6.66 -28.18 -2.25
N GLU A 196 6.87 -29.48 -2.12
CA GLU A 196 5.86 -30.36 -1.54
C GLU A 196 5.66 -30.03 -0.05
N PHE A 197 6.72 -29.84 0.70
CA PHE A 197 6.64 -29.48 2.12
C PHE A 197 5.82 -28.22 2.35
N ARG A 198 6.13 -27.15 1.58
CA ARG A 198 5.44 -25.88 1.79
C ARG A 198 3.97 -25.95 1.34
N ALA A 199 3.65 -26.81 0.35
CA ALA A 199 2.25 -27.04 -0.05
C ALA A 199 1.47 -27.73 1.08
N LEU A 200 2.10 -28.72 1.70
CA LEU A 200 1.49 -29.43 2.83
C LEU A 200 1.31 -28.50 4.04
N SER A 201 2.33 -27.71 4.35
CA SER A 201 2.27 -26.73 5.44
C SER A 201 1.20 -25.68 5.18
N GLY A 202 1.07 -25.23 3.95
CA GLY A 202 0.09 -24.22 3.53
C GLY A 202 -1.31 -24.77 3.29
N ALA A 203 -1.50 -26.10 3.39
CA ALA A 203 -2.83 -26.69 3.28
C ALA A 203 -3.77 -26.22 4.40
N ASP A 204 -3.22 -25.87 5.54
CA ASP A 204 -3.98 -25.21 6.60
C ASP A 204 -4.23 -23.76 6.15
N PRO A 205 -5.51 -23.34 5.98
CA PRO A 205 -5.80 -21.99 5.50
C PRO A 205 -5.34 -20.87 6.45
N ARG A 206 -5.06 -21.19 7.70
CA ARG A 206 -4.48 -20.21 8.64
C ARG A 206 -3.03 -19.85 8.26
N ILE A 207 -2.36 -20.71 7.47
CA ILE A 207 -1.01 -20.51 6.95
C ILE A 207 -1.07 -20.08 5.48
N GLY A 208 -1.70 -20.93 4.64
CA GLY A 208 -1.79 -20.69 3.20
C GLY A 208 -0.41 -20.83 2.53
N THR A 209 -0.42 -20.82 1.21
CA THR A 209 0.81 -21.03 0.42
C THR A 209 1.47 -19.75 -0.06
N SER A 210 0.80 -18.59 0.07
CA SER A 210 1.39 -17.32 -0.38
C SER A 210 2.62 -16.98 0.48
N HIS A 211 3.64 -16.44 -0.16
CA HIS A 211 4.87 -15.99 0.51
C HIS A 211 5.64 -17.12 1.23
N THR A 212 5.54 -18.35 0.70
CA THR A 212 6.24 -19.51 1.27
C THR A 212 7.32 -20.08 0.34
N GLN A 213 7.43 -19.58 -0.89
CA GLN A 213 8.36 -20.09 -1.89
C GLN A 213 9.81 -19.74 -1.55
N VAL A 214 10.70 -20.72 -1.63
CA VAL A 214 12.14 -20.54 -1.39
C VAL A 214 12.92 -21.32 -2.45
N PRO A 215 13.79 -20.70 -3.23
CA PRO A 215 13.97 -19.24 -3.34
C PRO A 215 12.70 -18.55 -3.78
N GLY A 216 12.63 -17.25 -3.58
CA GLY A 216 11.48 -16.44 -3.95
C GLY A 216 11.30 -16.30 -5.46
N TRP A 217 10.30 -15.54 -5.85
CA TRP A 217 9.99 -15.32 -7.27
C TRP A 217 11.14 -14.63 -8.03
N ASP A 218 11.99 -13.89 -7.32
CA ASP A 218 13.15 -13.21 -7.90
C ASP A 218 14.41 -14.12 -7.92
N GLY A 219 14.26 -15.39 -7.54
CA GLY A 219 15.35 -16.35 -7.47
C GLY A 219 16.23 -16.21 -6.24
N SER A 220 15.91 -15.30 -5.34
CA SER A 220 16.71 -14.93 -4.18
C SER A 220 16.17 -15.53 -2.89
N PHE A 221 17.06 -15.72 -1.92
CA PHE A 221 16.66 -16.06 -0.55
C PHE A 221 16.19 -14.78 0.15
N GLY A 222 15.25 -14.94 1.09
CA GLY A 222 14.68 -13.79 1.80
C GLY A 222 13.70 -13.01 0.93
N TRP A 223 13.26 -11.87 1.45
CA TRP A 223 12.33 -11.00 0.75
C TRP A 223 13.03 -9.73 0.28
N GLY A 224 12.59 -9.24 -0.87
CA GLY A 224 13.08 -8.01 -1.47
C GLY A 224 11.97 -7.38 -2.29
N GLY A 225 12.38 -6.62 -3.29
CA GLY A 225 11.45 -5.89 -4.15
C GLY A 225 11.18 -4.51 -3.61
N HIS A 226 10.49 -3.71 -4.43
CA HIS A 226 10.33 -2.29 -4.14
C HIS A 226 9.48 -2.04 -2.88
N CYS A 227 8.33 -2.70 -2.80
CA CYS A 227 7.35 -2.39 -1.76
C CYS A 227 7.72 -2.99 -0.40
N LEU A 228 8.04 -4.31 -0.37
CA LEU A 228 8.37 -4.95 0.91
C LEU A 228 9.62 -4.35 1.53
N ASP A 229 10.65 -4.11 0.72
CA ASP A 229 11.89 -3.55 1.26
C ASP A 229 11.67 -2.15 1.83
N LYS A 230 10.96 -1.30 1.07
CA LYS A 230 10.70 0.08 1.49
C LYS A 230 9.84 0.12 2.75
N ASP A 231 8.68 -0.53 2.72
CA ASP A 231 7.71 -0.45 3.81
C ASP A 231 8.23 -1.13 5.08
N ASN A 232 8.92 -2.27 4.94
CA ASN A 232 9.44 -2.98 6.10
C ASN A 232 10.61 -2.24 6.74
N TYR A 233 11.41 -1.52 5.92
CA TYR A 233 12.45 -0.63 6.46
C TYR A 233 11.82 0.47 7.32
N GLU A 234 10.77 1.11 6.81
CA GLU A 234 10.09 2.18 7.56
C GLU A 234 9.50 1.63 8.87
N PHE A 235 8.86 0.44 8.78
CA PHE A 235 8.27 -0.19 9.96
C PHE A 235 9.34 -0.51 10.99
N MET A 236 10.49 -1.03 10.55
CA MET A 236 11.60 -1.30 11.45
C MET A 236 12.05 -0.03 12.18
N LYS A 237 12.08 1.11 11.46
CA LYS A 237 12.54 2.37 12.04
C LYS A 237 11.57 2.94 13.07
N PHE A 238 10.25 2.93 12.78
CA PHE A 238 9.31 3.60 13.70
C PHE A 238 8.67 2.69 14.73
N SER A 239 8.70 1.37 14.54
CA SER A 239 7.97 0.45 15.43
C SER A 239 8.61 0.28 16.81
N GLU A 240 9.92 0.48 16.90
CA GLU A 240 10.70 0.26 18.12
C GLU A 240 10.49 -1.15 18.68
N SER A 241 10.23 -2.14 17.81
CA SER A 241 9.92 -3.51 18.20
C SER A 241 11.17 -4.39 18.06
N PRO A 242 11.59 -5.10 19.14
CA PRO A 242 12.72 -6.03 19.02
C PRO A 242 12.46 -7.15 18.02
N LEU A 243 11.22 -7.63 17.90
CA LEU A 243 10.89 -8.66 16.92
C LEU A 243 11.07 -8.14 15.49
N VAL A 244 10.59 -6.92 15.22
CA VAL A 244 10.70 -6.33 13.88
C VAL A 244 12.17 -6.14 13.52
N GLU A 245 12.97 -5.63 14.45
CA GLU A 245 14.42 -5.46 14.23
C GLU A 245 15.11 -6.80 13.95
N PHE A 246 14.77 -7.82 14.73
CA PHE A 246 15.34 -9.16 14.56
C PHE A 246 15.03 -9.72 13.17
N ILE A 247 13.77 -9.64 12.75
CA ILE A 247 13.33 -10.17 11.44
C ILE A 247 13.98 -9.37 10.30
N TRP A 248 14.10 -8.05 10.45
CA TRP A 248 14.79 -7.22 9.45
C TRP A 248 16.24 -7.69 9.27
N ASN A 249 16.95 -7.90 10.38
CA ASN A 249 18.34 -8.34 10.34
C ASN A 249 18.46 -9.77 9.80
N LEU A 250 17.53 -10.66 10.14
CA LEU A 250 17.50 -12.02 9.62
C LEU A 250 17.34 -12.01 8.10
N ASN A 251 16.44 -11.17 7.58
CA ASN A 251 16.26 -11.04 6.14
C ASN A 251 17.57 -10.59 5.44
N ASN A 252 18.28 -9.63 6.05
CA ASN A 252 19.57 -9.19 5.50
C ASN A 252 20.55 -10.35 5.43
N THR A 253 20.54 -11.26 6.40
CA THR A 253 21.37 -12.46 6.39
C THR A 253 20.95 -13.39 5.23
N HIS A 254 19.65 -13.62 5.04
CA HIS A 254 19.17 -14.45 3.95
C HIS A 254 19.59 -13.89 2.59
N ARG A 255 19.44 -12.58 2.40
CA ARG A 255 19.80 -11.93 1.13
C ARG A 255 21.28 -12.05 0.78
N LYS A 256 22.15 -12.05 1.79
CA LYS A 256 23.61 -12.19 1.59
C LYS A 256 24.03 -13.60 1.15
N LYS A 257 23.24 -14.63 1.46
CA LYS A 257 23.58 -16.02 1.10
C LYS A 257 23.76 -16.24 -0.40
N GLU A 258 23.17 -15.42 -1.24
CA GLU A 258 23.28 -15.54 -2.70
C GLU A 258 24.67 -15.18 -3.22
N ASN A 259 25.34 -14.24 -2.58
CA ASN A 259 26.65 -13.77 -3.05
C ASN A 259 27.77 -14.80 -2.80
N GLU A 260 27.48 -15.86 -2.03
CA GLU A 260 28.46 -16.89 -1.71
C GLU A 260 28.30 -18.16 -2.58
N SER A 261 27.23 -18.21 -3.39
CA SER A 261 26.89 -19.39 -4.20
C SER A 261 27.21 -19.23 -5.67
N THR A 262 27.75 -18.08 -6.09
CA THR A 262 28.22 -17.80 -7.44
C THR A 262 29.75 -17.72 -7.46
#